data_0e013e27b0b8c70709a536c3fc46f8cb
#
_entry.id   0e013e27b0b8c70709a536c3fc46f8cb
#
_cell.length_a   1.000
_cell.length_b   1.000
_cell.length_c   1.000
_cell.angle_alpha   90.00
_cell.angle_beta   90.00
_cell.angle_gamma   90.00
#
_symmetry.space_group_name_H-M   'P 1'
#
loop_
_entity.id
_entity.type
_entity.pdbx_description
1 polymer ?
#
loop_
_entity_poly.entity_id
_entity_poly.type
_entity_poly.pdbx_seq_one_letter_code
_entity_poly.pdbx_strand_id
1 'polypeptide(L)'
;NKEAPKYDGRCRNLSEEEVEQKIKNGESYVIRQKIPQSCCVEVHDELRGKIVFKSNDLDDHVLIKSNGIPTYQFANIVDDHLMEISHVTRGDEWLSSFPKNALLYKSFGWQMPKYVHLPLILNKSGGKLSKRQGDVFVEDYRAKGYLPEAIVNFCALLGWHPKNDQEILSMDE
;
A
#
# COMPACT_ATOMS: atom_id res chain seq x y z
N ASN A 1 27.76 0.73 3.14
CA ASN A 1 26.56 1.54 2.81
C ASN A 1 25.32 0.72 3.09
N LYS A 2 24.46 1.20 4.00
CA LYS A 2 23.15 0.58 4.32
C LYS A 2 22.05 1.13 3.41
N GLU A 3 22.29 1.25 2.13
CA GLU A 3 21.25 1.62 1.17
C GLU A 3 20.41 0.39 0.84
N ALA A 4 19.09 0.57 0.81
CA ALA A 4 18.19 -0.48 0.38
C ALA A 4 18.52 -0.88 -1.07
N PRO A 5 18.53 -2.19 -1.40
CA PRO A 5 18.84 -2.65 -2.75
C PRO A 5 17.82 -2.07 -3.73
N LYS A 6 18.31 -1.35 -4.74
CA LYS A 6 17.53 -0.78 -5.85
C LYS A 6 17.91 -1.44 -7.16
N TYR A 7 17.00 -1.41 -8.11
CA TYR A 7 17.30 -1.78 -9.49
C TYR A 7 18.34 -0.83 -10.09
N ASP A 8 19.39 -1.38 -10.67
CA ASP A 8 20.52 -0.62 -11.25
C ASP A 8 20.21 0.09 -12.58
N GLY A 9 19.01 -0.12 -13.12
CA GLY A 9 18.57 0.54 -14.35
C GLY A 9 19.18 -0.01 -15.63
N ARG A 10 19.93 -1.14 -15.60
CA ARG A 10 20.70 -1.67 -16.74
C ARG A 10 19.89 -1.84 -18.03
N CYS A 11 18.60 -2.18 -17.92
CA CYS A 11 17.73 -2.36 -19.07
C CYS A 11 16.74 -1.21 -19.28
N ARG A 12 16.84 -0.14 -18.46
CA ARG A 12 15.86 0.94 -18.45
C ARG A 12 15.79 1.71 -19.77
N ASN A 13 16.92 1.81 -20.47
CA ASN A 13 17.09 2.63 -21.66
C ASN A 13 17.40 1.81 -22.91
N LEU A 14 17.12 0.50 -22.90
CA LEU A 14 17.19 -0.31 -24.11
C LEU A 14 16.20 0.20 -25.16
N SER A 15 16.56 0.13 -26.42
CA SER A 15 15.64 0.41 -27.53
C SER A 15 14.60 -0.70 -27.67
N GLU A 16 13.51 -0.41 -28.38
CA GLU A 16 12.47 -1.42 -28.66
C GLU A 16 13.05 -2.60 -29.42
N GLU A 17 13.94 -2.35 -30.38
CA GLU A 17 14.61 -3.38 -31.18
C GLU A 17 15.50 -4.28 -30.31
N GLU A 18 16.26 -3.68 -29.36
CA GLU A 18 17.08 -4.46 -28.42
C GLU A 18 16.24 -5.32 -27.52
N VAL A 19 15.10 -4.82 -27.01
CA VAL A 19 14.17 -5.57 -26.20
C VAL A 19 13.56 -6.73 -26.99
N GLU A 20 13.06 -6.46 -28.20
CA GLU A 20 12.51 -7.51 -29.06
C GLU A 20 13.53 -8.60 -29.40
N GLN A 21 14.77 -8.22 -29.68
CA GLN A 21 15.82 -9.19 -29.98
C GLN A 21 16.12 -10.11 -28.80
N LYS A 22 16.17 -9.55 -27.59
CA LYS A 22 16.37 -10.31 -26.35
C LYS A 22 15.21 -11.27 -26.09
N ILE A 23 13.98 -10.82 -26.30
CA ILE A 23 12.78 -11.68 -26.19
C ILE A 23 12.81 -12.81 -27.23
N LYS A 24 13.14 -12.50 -28.49
CA LYS A 24 13.28 -13.51 -29.56
C LYS A 24 14.38 -14.55 -29.27
N ASN A 25 15.43 -14.14 -28.58
CA ASN A 25 16.51 -15.02 -28.13
C ASN A 25 16.11 -15.90 -26.92
N GLY A 26 14.92 -15.75 -26.38
CA GLY A 26 14.44 -16.51 -25.22
C GLY A 26 15.03 -16.07 -23.88
N GLU A 27 15.58 -14.84 -23.78
CA GLU A 27 16.09 -14.33 -22.53
C GLU A 27 14.93 -14.13 -21.52
N SER A 28 15.13 -14.59 -20.29
CA SER A 28 14.16 -14.37 -19.22
C SER A 28 14.09 -12.89 -18.85
N TYR A 29 12.89 -12.35 -18.74
CA TYR A 29 12.68 -10.93 -18.41
C TYR A 29 11.57 -10.72 -17.38
N VAL A 30 11.52 -9.51 -16.82
CA VAL A 30 10.44 -9.01 -15.97
C VAL A 30 9.95 -7.69 -16.55
N ILE A 31 8.68 -7.34 -16.29
CA ILE A 31 8.14 -6.03 -16.64
C ILE A 31 8.23 -5.13 -15.41
N ARG A 32 8.81 -3.94 -15.58
CA ARG A 32 8.97 -2.95 -14.50
C ARG A 32 8.20 -1.67 -14.81
N GLN A 33 7.74 -1.01 -13.75
CA GLN A 33 7.26 0.36 -13.87
C GLN A 33 8.44 1.30 -14.10
N LYS A 34 8.41 2.07 -15.17
CA LYS A 34 9.42 3.10 -15.45
C LYS A 34 9.03 4.39 -14.74
N ILE A 35 9.60 4.62 -13.55
CA ILE A 35 9.31 5.80 -12.75
C ILE A 35 9.90 7.06 -13.42
N PRO A 36 9.15 8.16 -13.60
CA PRO A 36 9.69 9.42 -14.09
C PRO A 36 10.83 9.91 -13.20
N GLN A 37 11.93 10.38 -13.78
CA GLN A 37 13.08 10.89 -13.02
C GLN A 37 12.95 12.37 -12.73
N SER A 38 13.56 12.81 -11.62
CA SER A 38 13.73 14.23 -11.26
C SER A 38 12.42 15.02 -11.19
N CYS A 39 11.35 14.39 -10.75
CA CYS A 39 10.06 15.04 -10.54
C CYS A 39 9.49 14.76 -9.15
N CYS A 40 8.45 15.51 -8.80
CA CYS A 40 7.64 15.23 -7.61
C CYS A 40 6.36 14.48 -8.02
N VAL A 41 5.98 13.51 -7.19
CA VAL A 41 4.70 12.81 -7.28
C VAL A 41 3.83 13.29 -6.15
N GLU A 42 2.77 14.00 -6.50
CA GLU A 42 1.79 14.52 -5.56
C GLU A 42 0.61 13.54 -5.48
N VAL A 43 0.21 13.20 -4.27
CA VAL A 43 -0.94 12.34 -3.98
C VAL A 43 -1.78 12.97 -2.87
N HIS A 44 -3.05 12.60 -2.81
CA HIS A 44 -3.97 13.05 -1.77
C HIS A 44 -4.48 11.84 -0.97
N ASP A 45 -4.31 11.91 0.33
CA ASP A 45 -4.84 10.95 1.29
C ASP A 45 -5.97 11.60 2.10
N GLU A 46 -7.08 10.90 2.31
CA GLU A 46 -8.26 11.48 2.97
C GLU A 46 -8.01 11.86 4.44
N LEU A 47 -7.05 11.21 5.12
CA LEU A 47 -6.69 11.54 6.51
C LEU A 47 -5.50 12.49 6.61
N ARG A 48 -4.54 12.39 5.70
CA ARG A 48 -3.26 13.11 5.76
C ARG A 48 -3.21 14.31 4.83
N GLY A 49 -4.21 14.46 3.97
CA GLY A 49 -4.23 15.50 2.95
C GLY A 49 -3.19 15.27 1.85
N LYS A 50 -2.63 16.36 1.36
CA LYS A 50 -1.63 16.35 0.29
C LYS A 50 -0.28 15.86 0.79
N ILE A 51 0.27 14.86 0.09
CA ILE A 51 1.60 14.31 0.34
C ILE A 51 2.43 14.40 -0.94
N VAL A 52 3.68 14.80 -0.83
CA VAL A 52 4.60 14.97 -1.97
C VAL A 52 5.80 14.05 -1.80
N PHE A 53 6.06 13.21 -2.79
CA PHE A 53 7.20 12.30 -2.85
C PHE A 53 8.17 12.72 -3.95
N LYS A 54 9.47 12.57 -3.70
CA LYS A 54 10.48 12.73 -4.76
C LYS A 54 10.58 11.44 -5.56
N SER A 55 10.50 11.53 -6.88
CA SER A 55 10.59 10.34 -7.74
C SER A 55 11.94 9.62 -7.64
N ASN A 56 13.02 10.33 -7.31
CA ASN A 56 14.35 9.75 -7.11
C ASN A 56 14.43 8.79 -5.92
N ASP A 57 13.50 8.89 -4.97
CA ASP A 57 13.39 7.99 -3.82
C ASP A 57 12.63 6.69 -4.17
N LEU A 58 12.02 6.65 -5.35
CA LEU A 58 11.26 5.50 -5.84
C LEU A 58 12.13 4.60 -6.69
N ASP A 59 11.79 3.32 -6.71
CA ASP A 59 12.45 2.30 -7.53
C ASP A 59 11.55 1.84 -8.68
N ASP A 60 12.16 1.53 -9.83
CA ASP A 60 11.51 0.85 -10.96
C ASP A 60 11.15 -0.58 -10.55
N HIS A 61 10.10 -0.73 -9.74
CA HIS A 61 9.72 -2.02 -9.19
C HIS A 61 9.09 -2.95 -10.25
N VAL A 62 9.20 -4.26 -9.98
CA VAL A 62 8.63 -5.28 -10.87
C VAL A 62 7.11 -5.24 -10.80
N LEU A 63 6.46 -5.19 -11.96
CA LEU A 63 5.02 -5.33 -12.15
C LEU A 63 4.64 -6.78 -12.45
N ILE A 64 5.33 -7.39 -13.43
CA ILE A 64 5.12 -8.78 -13.83
C ILE A 64 6.44 -9.53 -13.71
N LYS A 65 6.40 -10.66 -13.02
CA LYS A 65 7.54 -11.55 -12.80
C LYS A 65 7.88 -12.33 -14.06
N SER A 66 9.06 -12.94 -14.11
CA SER A 66 9.52 -13.76 -15.26
C SER A 66 8.65 -14.97 -15.57
N ASN A 67 7.85 -15.44 -14.62
CA ASN A 67 6.87 -16.51 -14.82
C ASN A 67 5.50 -16.00 -15.28
N GLY A 68 5.36 -14.73 -15.64
CA GLY A 68 4.11 -14.10 -16.07
C GLY A 68 3.14 -13.71 -14.96
N ILE A 69 3.45 -14.02 -13.69
CA ILE A 69 2.58 -13.69 -12.56
C ILE A 69 2.80 -12.24 -12.14
N PRO A 70 1.74 -11.43 -11.99
CA PRO A 70 1.84 -10.05 -11.51
C PRO A 70 2.32 -10.02 -10.05
N THR A 71 2.94 -8.91 -9.69
CA THR A 71 3.19 -8.58 -8.28
C THR A 71 1.91 -8.08 -7.63
N TYR A 72 1.85 -8.15 -6.29
CA TYR A 72 0.71 -7.63 -5.53
C TYR A 72 0.38 -6.17 -5.90
N GLN A 73 1.40 -5.31 -5.98
CA GLN A 73 1.19 -3.90 -6.30
C GLN A 73 0.60 -3.64 -7.68
N PHE A 74 0.84 -4.51 -8.64
CA PHE A 74 0.23 -4.40 -9.95
C PHE A 74 -1.18 -4.98 -9.97
N ALA A 75 -1.33 -6.19 -9.41
CA ALA A 75 -2.62 -6.88 -9.39
C ALA A 75 -3.70 -6.07 -8.67
N ASN A 76 -3.41 -5.52 -7.48
CA ASN A 76 -4.40 -4.79 -6.71
C ASN A 76 -4.91 -3.53 -7.44
N ILE A 77 -4.07 -2.84 -8.20
CA ILE A 77 -4.49 -1.65 -8.95
C ILE A 77 -5.43 -2.02 -10.10
N VAL A 78 -5.13 -3.13 -10.78
CA VAL A 78 -5.99 -3.64 -11.86
C VAL A 78 -7.33 -4.12 -11.29
N ASP A 79 -7.29 -4.86 -10.20
CA ASP A 79 -8.50 -5.37 -9.53
C ASP A 79 -9.34 -4.22 -8.97
N ASP A 80 -8.73 -3.26 -8.28
CA ASP A 80 -9.42 -2.08 -7.74
C ASP A 80 -10.12 -1.27 -8.86
N HIS A 81 -9.46 -1.13 -10.02
CA HIS A 81 -10.06 -0.45 -11.16
C HIS A 81 -11.22 -1.24 -11.76
N LEU A 82 -11.02 -2.54 -12.06
CA LEU A 82 -12.04 -3.38 -12.69
C LEU A 82 -13.24 -3.66 -11.78
N MET A 83 -13.03 -3.67 -10.46
CA MET A 83 -14.07 -3.82 -9.45
C MET A 83 -14.71 -2.50 -9.05
N GLU A 84 -14.31 -1.38 -9.68
CA GLU A 84 -14.85 -0.04 -9.40
C GLU A 84 -14.74 0.37 -7.92
N ILE A 85 -13.61 0.01 -7.28
CA ILE A 85 -13.36 0.36 -5.88
C ILE A 85 -13.28 1.88 -5.73
N SER A 86 -14.13 2.44 -4.89
CA SER A 86 -14.19 3.89 -4.64
C SER A 86 -13.19 4.36 -3.58
N HIS A 87 -12.92 3.54 -2.58
CA HIS A 87 -12.05 3.88 -1.44
C HIS A 87 -11.14 2.70 -1.10
N VAL A 88 -9.83 2.96 -0.98
CA VAL A 88 -8.83 2.00 -0.51
C VAL A 88 -8.41 2.39 0.91
N THR A 89 -8.83 1.60 1.89
CA THR A 89 -8.44 1.77 3.30
C THR A 89 -7.38 0.74 3.67
N ARG A 90 -6.20 1.20 4.12
CA ARG A 90 -5.08 0.32 4.45
C ARG A 90 -4.15 0.91 5.51
N GLY A 91 -3.23 0.13 6.06
CA GLY A 91 -2.28 0.60 7.07
C GLY A 91 -1.17 1.47 6.49
N ASP A 92 -0.58 2.29 7.35
CA ASP A 92 0.51 3.23 7.05
C ASP A 92 1.75 2.58 6.43
N GLU A 93 1.98 1.30 6.67
CA GLU A 93 3.10 0.57 6.07
C GLU A 93 3.07 0.59 4.54
N TRP A 94 1.92 0.86 3.95
CA TRP A 94 1.72 0.94 2.50
C TRP A 94 1.90 2.36 1.93
N LEU A 95 2.12 3.35 2.79
CA LEU A 95 2.25 4.74 2.36
C LEU A 95 3.42 4.95 1.37
N SER A 96 4.52 4.23 1.56
CA SER A 96 5.69 4.29 0.66
C SER A 96 5.40 3.79 -0.76
N SER A 97 4.39 2.95 -0.96
CA SER A 97 3.97 2.48 -2.28
C SER A 97 2.93 3.40 -2.95
N PHE A 98 2.33 4.32 -2.21
CA PHE A 98 1.28 5.19 -2.71
C PHE A 98 1.67 6.00 -3.96
N PRO A 99 2.86 6.64 -4.04
CA PRO A 99 3.27 7.35 -5.25
C PRO A 99 3.43 6.43 -6.46
N LYS A 100 3.86 5.17 -6.26
CA LYS A 100 3.97 4.18 -7.33
C LYS A 100 2.60 3.80 -7.89
N ASN A 101 1.61 3.62 -7.00
CA ASN A 101 0.22 3.37 -7.38
C ASN A 101 -0.34 4.54 -8.20
N ALA A 102 -0.18 5.78 -7.71
CA ALA A 102 -0.64 6.96 -8.43
C ALA A 102 -0.04 7.08 -9.85
N LEU A 103 1.24 6.77 -9.98
CA LEU A 103 1.90 6.75 -11.29
C LEU A 103 1.36 5.64 -12.21
N LEU A 104 0.98 4.47 -11.66
CA LEU A 104 0.35 3.40 -12.45
C LEU A 104 -1.04 3.81 -12.93
N TYR A 105 -1.91 4.31 -12.07
CA TYR A 105 -3.23 4.82 -12.45
C TYR A 105 -3.09 5.87 -13.56
N LYS A 106 -2.16 6.82 -13.40
CA LYS A 106 -1.87 7.84 -14.41
C LYS A 106 -1.41 7.23 -15.74
N SER A 107 -0.55 6.20 -15.71
CA SER A 107 -0.03 5.55 -16.91
C SER A 107 -1.12 4.83 -17.71
N PHE A 108 -2.14 4.29 -17.02
CA PHE A 108 -3.30 3.66 -17.64
C PHE A 108 -4.40 4.67 -18.04
N GLY A 109 -4.28 5.94 -17.66
CA GLY A 109 -5.35 6.92 -17.84
C GLY A 109 -6.59 6.64 -16.98
N TRP A 110 -6.42 5.89 -15.90
CA TRP A 110 -7.49 5.52 -14.97
C TRP A 110 -7.65 6.53 -13.85
N GLN A 111 -8.89 6.70 -13.40
CA GLN A 111 -9.17 7.47 -12.21
C GLN A 111 -8.74 6.65 -10.99
N MET A 112 -7.92 7.26 -10.13
CA MET A 112 -7.47 6.63 -8.88
C MET A 112 -8.59 6.70 -7.84
N PRO A 113 -8.85 5.62 -7.07
CA PRO A 113 -9.76 5.65 -5.92
C PRO A 113 -9.23 6.60 -4.83
N LYS A 114 -10.08 6.94 -3.88
CA LYS A 114 -9.65 7.66 -2.67
C LYS A 114 -8.84 6.74 -1.77
N TYR A 115 -7.76 7.25 -1.21
CA TYR A 115 -6.90 6.49 -0.31
C TYR A 115 -7.01 6.99 1.13
N VAL A 116 -7.06 6.03 2.05
CA VAL A 116 -7.13 6.28 3.50
C VAL A 116 -6.04 5.43 4.16
N HIS A 117 -4.94 6.04 4.57
CA HIS A 117 -3.88 5.35 5.28
C HIS A 117 -4.08 5.49 6.79
N LEU A 118 -4.52 4.39 7.42
CA LEU A 118 -4.77 4.32 8.86
C LEU A 118 -3.46 4.14 9.65
N PRO A 119 -3.35 4.74 10.84
CA PRO A 119 -2.22 4.50 11.72
C PRO A 119 -2.13 3.02 12.13
N LEU A 120 -0.91 2.58 12.43
CA LEU A 120 -0.68 1.20 12.89
C LEU A 120 -1.12 1.04 14.34
N ILE A 121 -1.76 -0.08 14.65
CA ILE A 121 -1.99 -0.49 16.03
C ILE A 121 -0.68 -1.01 16.59
N LEU A 122 -0.23 -0.42 17.69
CA LEU A 122 1.03 -0.72 18.33
C LEU A 122 0.84 -1.67 19.53
N ASN A 123 1.83 -2.49 19.77
CA ASN A 123 1.92 -3.26 21.01
C ASN A 123 2.49 -2.40 22.15
N LYS A 124 2.52 -2.93 23.38
CA LYS A 124 3.01 -2.22 24.57
C LYS A 124 4.47 -1.76 24.48
N SER A 125 5.29 -2.41 23.64
CA SER A 125 6.69 -2.04 23.42
C SER A 125 6.91 -1.05 22.27
N GLY A 126 5.83 -0.55 21.65
CA GLY A 126 5.87 0.45 20.57
C GLY A 126 6.06 -0.14 19.17
N GLY A 127 6.19 -1.46 19.03
CA GLY A 127 6.25 -2.10 17.72
C GLY A 127 4.85 -2.36 17.14
N LYS A 128 4.75 -2.58 15.82
CA LYS A 128 3.50 -2.98 15.16
C LYS A 128 2.93 -4.25 15.82
N LEU A 129 1.63 -4.21 16.15
CA LEU A 129 0.93 -5.42 16.61
C LEU A 129 0.99 -6.49 15.51
N SER A 130 1.46 -7.67 15.84
CA SER A 130 1.62 -8.77 14.90
C SER A 130 1.15 -10.09 15.48
N LYS A 131 0.78 -11.04 14.62
CA LYS A 131 0.32 -12.40 14.97
C LYS A 131 1.33 -13.19 15.85
N ARG A 132 2.57 -12.70 15.98
CA ARG A 132 3.62 -13.35 16.78
C ARG A 132 3.75 -12.80 18.20
N GLN A 133 2.98 -11.78 18.58
CA GLN A 133 3.20 -10.99 19.79
C GLN A 133 1.98 -10.92 20.73
N GLY A 134 1.08 -11.89 20.69
CA GLY A 134 -0.06 -11.95 21.58
C GLY A 134 -1.40 -12.12 20.87
N ASP A 135 -2.47 -11.81 21.58
CA ASP A 135 -3.84 -11.97 21.08
C ASP A 135 -4.11 -10.95 19.97
N VAL A 136 -4.33 -11.42 18.78
CA VAL A 136 -4.65 -10.60 17.60
C VAL A 136 -5.86 -11.12 16.84
N PHE A 137 -6.36 -12.30 17.20
CA PHE A 137 -7.57 -12.86 16.63
C PHE A 137 -8.77 -12.52 17.53
N VAL A 138 -9.92 -12.29 16.92
CA VAL A 138 -11.17 -12.04 17.65
C VAL A 138 -11.51 -13.21 18.60
N GLU A 139 -11.19 -14.42 18.17
CA GLU A 139 -11.38 -15.64 18.96
C GLU A 139 -10.60 -15.64 20.27
N ASP A 140 -9.39 -15.05 20.30
CA ASP A 140 -8.59 -14.95 21.52
C ASP A 140 -9.27 -14.08 22.57
N TYR A 141 -9.84 -12.95 22.15
CA TYR A 141 -10.60 -12.06 23.03
C TYR A 141 -11.90 -12.72 23.53
N ARG A 142 -12.60 -13.42 22.62
CA ARG A 142 -13.79 -14.20 22.98
C ARG A 142 -13.48 -15.27 24.03
N ALA A 143 -12.39 -16.02 23.83
CA ALA A 143 -11.95 -17.06 24.78
C ALA A 143 -11.58 -16.49 26.15
N LYS A 144 -11.14 -15.23 26.21
CA LYS A 144 -10.83 -14.49 27.44
C LYS A 144 -12.06 -13.84 28.08
N GLY A 145 -13.25 -13.96 27.49
CA GLY A 145 -14.48 -13.42 28.02
C GLY A 145 -14.72 -11.94 27.80
N TYR A 146 -14.01 -11.32 26.82
CA TYR A 146 -14.32 -9.95 26.43
C TYR A 146 -15.67 -9.87 25.73
N LEU A 147 -16.46 -8.87 26.07
CA LEU A 147 -17.74 -8.61 25.44
C LEU A 147 -17.55 -8.03 24.03
N PRO A 148 -18.34 -8.45 23.03
CA PRO A 148 -18.24 -7.91 21.68
C PRO A 148 -18.36 -6.38 21.63
N GLU A 149 -19.29 -5.81 22.38
CA GLU A 149 -19.55 -4.37 22.46
C GLU A 149 -18.32 -3.62 22.98
N ALA A 150 -17.62 -4.18 23.97
CA ALA A 150 -16.40 -3.56 24.52
C ALA A 150 -15.27 -3.57 23.49
N ILE A 151 -15.13 -4.63 22.68
CA ILE A 151 -14.12 -4.69 21.61
C ILE A 151 -14.46 -3.68 20.51
N VAL A 152 -15.73 -3.58 20.09
CA VAL A 152 -16.18 -2.63 19.08
C VAL A 152 -15.93 -1.20 19.55
N ASN A 153 -16.33 -0.87 20.80
CA ASN A 153 -16.10 0.44 21.39
C ASN A 153 -14.60 0.79 21.45
N PHE A 154 -13.76 -0.15 21.89
CA PHE A 154 -12.32 0.03 21.90
C PHE A 154 -11.76 0.28 20.49
N CYS A 155 -12.18 -0.48 19.50
CA CYS A 155 -11.74 -0.30 18.11
C CYS A 155 -12.18 1.05 17.55
N ALA A 156 -13.37 1.54 17.88
CA ALA A 156 -13.84 2.84 17.43
C ALA A 156 -12.92 3.99 17.93
N LEU A 157 -12.39 3.87 19.15
CA LEU A 157 -11.51 4.89 19.75
C LEU A 157 -10.05 4.84 19.24
N LEU A 158 -9.65 3.81 18.46
CA LEU A 158 -8.27 3.70 17.98
C LEU A 158 -7.86 4.71 16.92
N GLY A 159 -8.78 5.38 16.29
CA GLY A 159 -8.48 6.38 15.24
C GLY A 159 -9.48 7.52 15.22
N TRP A 160 -10.43 7.54 16.14
CA TRP A 160 -11.46 8.54 16.24
C TRP A 160 -11.67 8.92 17.73
N HIS A 161 -12.12 10.13 17.97
CA HIS A 161 -12.42 10.65 19.29
C HIS A 161 -13.72 11.47 19.24
N PRO A 162 -14.69 11.20 20.11
CA PRO A 162 -15.90 12.01 20.17
C PRO A 162 -15.60 13.41 20.73
N LYS A 163 -16.39 14.39 20.32
CA LYS A 163 -16.18 15.80 20.72
C LYS A 163 -16.37 16.07 22.22
N ASN A 164 -17.03 15.16 22.92
CA ASN A 164 -17.43 15.31 24.33
C ASN A 164 -16.58 14.48 25.30
N ASP A 165 -15.42 14.00 24.88
CA ASP A 165 -14.52 13.14 25.69
C ASP A 165 -15.18 11.86 26.25
N GLN A 166 -16.28 11.41 25.66
CA GLN A 166 -16.96 10.19 26.03
C GLN A 166 -16.16 8.98 25.56
N GLU A 167 -15.79 8.08 26.46
CA GLU A 167 -15.01 6.87 26.12
C GLU A 167 -15.88 5.59 26.05
N ILE A 168 -17.09 5.63 26.57
CA ILE A 168 -18.03 4.50 26.54
C ILE A 168 -19.20 4.88 25.65
N LEU A 169 -19.32 4.16 24.55
CA LEU A 169 -20.35 4.35 23.53
C LEU A 169 -21.21 3.10 23.42
N SER A 170 -22.49 3.26 23.21
CA SER A 170 -23.36 2.16 22.81
C SER A 170 -23.16 1.83 21.33
N MET A 171 -23.73 0.70 20.87
CA MET A 171 -23.65 0.30 19.46
C MET A 171 -24.47 1.22 18.54
N ASP A 172 -25.41 1.98 19.10
CA ASP A 172 -26.28 2.91 18.36
C ASP A 172 -25.68 4.32 18.24
N GLU A 173 -24.71 4.66 19.09
CA GLU A 173 -23.95 5.91 19.06
C GLU A 173 -22.77 5.82 18.10
#